data_357901da33faf9de3f05da465a21fcbc
#
_entry.id   357901da33faf9de3f05da465a21fcbc
#
_cell.length_a   1.000
_cell.length_b   1.000
_cell.length_c   1.000
_cell.angle_alpha   90.00
_cell.angle_beta   90.00
_cell.angle_gamma   90.00
#
_symmetry.space_group_name_H-M   'P 1'
#
loop_
_entity.id
_entity.type
_entity.pdbx_description
1 polymer ?
#
loop_
_entity_poly.entity_id
_entity_poly.type
_entity_poly.pdbx_seq_one_letter_code
_entity_poly.pdbx_strand_id
1 'polypeptide(L)'
;MELENTINQAWEVRDTISKESDSKIITAIENTIESLDQGKIRVSEKKGDNWIVHEWIKKAILLSFRVNEMETLSGPYSSWYDKAHLIKGKTAGWNKEDHVKAGFRMVPNSPVRKGSFVGKNAVLMPCFINIGGYV
;
A
#
# COMPACT_ATOMS: atom_id res chain seq x y z
N MET A 1 -12.93 3.44 13.58
CA MET A 1 -12.93 4.62 14.49
C MET A 1 -11.63 4.77 15.27
N GLU A 2 -11.12 3.77 15.99
CA GLU A 2 -9.85 3.93 16.72
C GLU A 2 -8.64 4.12 15.78
N LEU A 3 -8.56 3.33 14.73
CA LEU A 3 -7.49 3.40 13.73
C LEU A 3 -7.45 4.78 13.05
N GLU A 4 -8.58 5.28 12.59
CA GLU A 4 -8.73 6.60 11.97
C GLU A 4 -8.30 7.73 12.90
N ASN A 5 -8.73 7.67 14.17
CA ASN A 5 -8.35 8.68 15.16
C ASN A 5 -6.83 8.70 15.40
N THR A 6 -6.20 7.52 15.52
CA THR A 6 -4.75 7.42 15.68
C THR A 6 -4.00 8.01 14.50
N ILE A 7 -4.44 7.71 13.26
CA ILE A 7 -3.84 8.28 12.05
C ILE A 7 -4.03 9.79 11.97
N ASN A 8 -5.22 10.30 12.28
CA ASN A 8 -5.46 11.74 12.27
C ASN A 8 -4.62 12.47 13.32
N GLN A 9 -4.48 11.94 14.53
CA GLN A 9 -3.60 12.50 15.56
C GLN A 9 -2.13 12.49 15.13
N ALA A 10 -1.64 11.39 14.56
CA ALA A 10 -0.28 11.31 14.04
C ALA A 10 -0.04 12.31 12.90
N TRP A 11 -1.05 12.58 12.10
CA TRP A 11 -0.96 13.55 11.01
C TRP A 11 -0.73 14.99 11.50
N GLU A 12 -1.32 15.38 12.62
CA GLU A 12 -1.12 16.72 13.20
C GLU A 12 0.36 16.97 13.61
N VAL A 13 1.06 15.89 13.96
CA VAL A 13 2.49 15.96 14.34
C VAL A 13 3.39 15.29 13.30
N ARG A 14 2.93 15.19 12.06
CA ARG A 14 3.60 14.44 10.97
C ARG A 14 5.08 14.78 10.76
N ASP A 15 5.50 16.00 11.07
CA ASP A 15 6.88 16.41 10.88
C ASP A 15 7.84 15.77 11.89
N THR A 16 7.31 15.24 12.99
CA THR A 16 8.06 14.48 14.00
C THR A 16 7.96 12.97 13.81
N ILE A 17 7.12 12.50 12.87
CA ILE A 17 6.93 11.07 12.63
C ILE A 17 8.11 10.50 11.86
N SER A 18 8.67 9.42 12.41
CA SER A 18 9.79 8.66 11.87
C SER A 18 9.67 7.18 12.21
N LYS A 19 10.62 6.37 11.79
CA LYS A 19 10.72 4.94 12.17
C LYS A 19 10.85 4.72 13.69
N GLU A 20 11.24 5.74 14.44
CA GLU A 20 11.42 5.70 15.90
C GLU A 20 10.19 6.22 16.67
N SER A 21 9.11 6.53 15.95
CA SER A 21 7.85 6.95 16.56
C SER A 21 7.21 5.84 17.39
N ASP A 22 6.28 6.23 18.25
CA ASP A 22 5.55 5.30 19.11
C ASP A 22 5.02 4.09 18.31
N SER A 23 5.20 2.91 18.86
CA SER A 23 4.80 1.64 18.22
C SER A 23 3.30 1.58 17.89
N LYS A 24 2.45 2.26 18.67
CA LYS A 24 1.01 2.36 18.41
C LYS A 24 0.75 3.09 17.09
N ILE A 25 1.49 4.16 16.81
CA ILE A 25 1.39 4.92 15.56
C ILE A 25 1.87 4.07 14.39
N ILE A 26 3.03 3.45 14.52
CA ILE A 26 3.61 2.59 13.47
C ILE A 26 2.65 1.45 13.14
N THR A 27 2.15 0.75 14.15
CA THR A 27 1.18 -0.34 13.98
C THR A 27 -0.12 0.14 13.32
N ALA A 28 -0.61 1.32 13.66
CA ALA A 28 -1.80 1.87 13.03
C ALA A 28 -1.59 2.15 11.52
N ILE A 29 -0.41 2.68 11.17
CA ILE A 29 -0.03 2.90 9.76
C ILE A 29 0.05 1.55 9.03
N GLU A 30 0.78 0.58 9.56
CA GLU A 30 0.95 -0.75 8.96
C GLU A 30 -0.38 -1.48 8.77
N ASN A 31 -1.25 -1.46 9.77
CA ASN A 31 -2.58 -2.07 9.69
C ASN A 31 -3.46 -1.41 8.62
N THR A 32 -3.32 -0.10 8.42
CA THR A 32 -4.04 0.61 7.35
C THR A 32 -3.54 0.16 5.98
N ILE A 33 -2.22 0.09 5.78
CA ILE A 33 -1.62 -0.38 4.52
C ILE A 33 -2.00 -1.84 4.24
N GLU A 34 -1.98 -2.69 5.25
CA GLU A 34 -2.39 -4.10 5.11
C GLU A 34 -3.88 -4.23 4.76
N SER A 35 -4.73 -3.41 5.35
CA SER A 35 -6.17 -3.39 5.04
C SER A 35 -6.45 -2.92 3.60
N LEU A 36 -5.67 -1.97 3.10
CA LEU A 36 -5.69 -1.57 1.69
C LEU A 36 -5.23 -2.71 0.78
N ASP A 37 -4.13 -3.37 1.12
CA ASP A 37 -3.55 -4.47 0.36
C ASP A 37 -4.53 -5.65 0.20
N GLN A 38 -5.32 -5.90 1.25
CA GLN A 38 -6.35 -6.93 1.27
C GLN A 38 -7.69 -6.48 0.68
N GLY A 39 -7.82 -5.24 0.25
CA GLY A 39 -9.06 -4.70 -0.31
C GLY A 39 -10.21 -4.51 0.70
N LYS A 40 -9.89 -4.54 2.00
CA LYS A 40 -10.87 -4.34 3.08
C LYS A 40 -11.34 -2.89 3.18
N ILE A 41 -10.48 -1.95 2.83
CA ILE A 41 -10.76 -0.52 2.80
C ILE A 41 -10.29 0.06 1.47
N ARG A 42 -10.84 1.21 1.10
CA ARG A 42 -10.51 1.96 -0.12
C ARG A 42 -10.22 3.41 0.20
N VAL A 43 -9.28 4.02 -0.53
CA VAL A 43 -9.03 5.47 -0.45
C VAL A 43 -10.27 6.25 -0.89
N SER A 44 -10.92 5.78 -1.95
CA SER A 44 -12.21 6.31 -2.39
C SER A 44 -13.14 5.20 -2.79
N GLU A 45 -14.43 5.39 -2.54
CA GLU A 45 -15.48 4.44 -2.90
C GLU A 45 -16.75 5.16 -3.36
N LYS A 46 -17.51 4.49 -4.23
CA LYS A 46 -18.80 4.99 -4.67
C LYS A 46 -19.90 4.50 -3.71
N LYS A 47 -20.68 5.45 -3.16
CA LYS A 47 -21.88 5.17 -2.35
C LYS A 47 -23.09 5.82 -3.01
N GLY A 48 -23.96 5.02 -3.61
CA GLY A 48 -25.01 5.51 -4.48
C GLY A 48 -24.42 6.25 -5.68
N ASP A 49 -24.81 7.50 -5.88
CA ASP A 49 -24.31 8.36 -6.96
C ASP A 49 -23.08 9.21 -6.58
N ASN A 50 -22.66 9.16 -5.33
CA ASN A 50 -21.57 9.99 -4.81
C ASN A 50 -20.27 9.20 -4.62
N TRP A 51 -19.15 9.89 -4.87
CA TRP A 51 -17.83 9.41 -4.48
C TRP A 51 -17.46 9.94 -3.10
N ILE A 52 -17.03 9.04 -2.22
CA ILE A 52 -16.50 9.37 -0.89
C ILE A 52 -15.01 9.15 -0.89
N VAL A 53 -14.26 10.15 -0.41
CA VAL A 53 -12.81 10.05 -0.22
C VAL A 53 -12.51 9.96 1.26
N HIS A 54 -11.80 8.92 1.65
CA HIS A 54 -11.35 8.68 3.02
C HIS A 54 -9.99 9.34 3.25
N GLU A 55 -10.00 10.64 3.57
CA GLU A 55 -8.78 11.43 3.73
C GLU A 55 -7.80 10.85 4.76
N TRP A 56 -8.30 10.22 5.83
CA TRP A 56 -7.46 9.59 6.83
C TRP A 56 -6.60 8.44 6.26
N ILE A 57 -7.12 7.71 5.27
CA ILE A 57 -6.37 6.64 4.59
C ILE A 57 -5.23 7.25 3.75
N LYS A 58 -5.47 8.36 3.07
CA LYS A 58 -4.42 9.10 2.35
C LYS A 58 -3.33 9.58 3.31
N LYS A 59 -3.72 10.09 4.49
CA LYS A 59 -2.78 10.46 5.55
C LYS A 59 -1.92 9.28 5.98
N ALA A 60 -2.53 8.11 6.20
CA ALA A 60 -1.79 6.89 6.56
C ALA A 60 -0.79 6.48 5.48
N ILE A 61 -1.16 6.55 4.21
CA ILE A 61 -0.24 6.29 3.09
C ILE A 61 0.96 7.25 3.15
N LEU A 62 0.73 8.54 3.32
CA LEU A 62 1.80 9.53 3.39
C LEU A 62 2.68 9.34 4.63
N LEU A 63 2.09 8.99 5.77
CA LEU A 63 2.84 8.65 6.99
C LEU A 63 3.70 7.39 6.81
N SER A 64 3.25 6.41 6.01
CA SER A 64 4.02 5.21 5.74
C SER A 64 5.37 5.50 5.09
N PHE A 65 5.47 6.55 4.29
CA PHE A 65 6.76 6.98 3.72
C PHE A 65 7.72 7.55 4.77
N ARG A 66 7.19 8.13 5.87
CA ARG A 66 8.01 8.71 6.94
C ARG A 66 8.57 7.66 7.88
N VAL A 67 7.82 6.58 8.13
CA VAL A 67 8.26 5.50 9.02
C VAL A 67 9.10 4.43 8.33
N ASN A 68 9.27 4.51 7.02
CA ASN A 68 10.11 3.59 6.24
C ASN A 68 11.29 4.31 5.62
N GLU A 69 12.45 3.68 5.68
CA GLU A 69 13.68 4.17 5.05
C GLU A 69 13.74 3.82 3.56
N MET A 70 14.65 4.48 2.86
CA MET A 70 15.00 4.13 1.49
C MET A 70 15.88 2.87 1.49
N GLU A 71 15.71 2.04 0.48
CA GLU A 71 16.46 0.81 0.27
C GLU A 71 16.81 0.62 -1.20
N THR A 72 17.89 -0.10 -1.48
CA THR A 72 18.27 -0.48 -2.83
C THR A 72 17.85 -1.92 -3.10
N LEU A 73 17.24 -2.16 -4.24
CA LEU A 73 16.93 -3.48 -4.77
C LEU A 73 17.68 -3.69 -6.08
N SER A 74 18.55 -4.70 -6.15
CA SER A 74 19.23 -5.10 -7.39
C SER A 74 18.39 -6.11 -8.17
N GLY A 75 18.28 -5.91 -9.45
CA GLY A 75 17.60 -6.81 -10.39
C GLY A 75 18.52 -7.24 -11.52
N PRO A 76 18.02 -8.06 -12.45
CA PRO A 76 18.84 -8.67 -13.52
C PRO A 76 19.41 -7.66 -14.53
N TYR A 77 18.82 -6.48 -14.67
CA TYR A 77 19.20 -5.46 -15.67
C TYR A 77 19.32 -4.05 -15.09
N SER A 78 18.94 -3.84 -13.83
CA SER A 78 18.97 -2.53 -13.19
C SER A 78 19.00 -2.67 -11.66
N SER A 79 19.12 -1.53 -10.99
CA SER A 79 18.84 -1.40 -9.56
C SER A 79 17.85 -0.29 -9.32
N TRP A 80 17.09 -0.40 -8.26
CA TRP A 80 16.08 0.58 -7.86
C TRP A 80 16.38 1.10 -6.47
N TYR A 81 15.96 2.33 -6.19
CA TYR A 81 16.11 2.99 -4.90
C TYR A 81 14.77 3.59 -4.50
N ASP A 82 14.10 3.00 -3.52
CA ASP A 82 12.75 3.40 -3.10
C ASP A 82 12.51 3.01 -1.63
N LYS A 83 11.37 3.35 -1.10
CA LYS A 83 10.94 2.99 0.26
C LYS A 83 10.91 1.48 0.45
N ALA A 84 11.51 1.00 1.53
CA ALA A 84 11.73 -0.42 1.83
C ALA A 84 10.44 -1.26 1.75
N HIS A 85 9.32 -0.74 2.21
CA HIS A 85 8.03 -1.44 2.20
C HIS A 85 7.37 -1.51 0.82
N LEU A 86 7.82 -0.74 -0.15
CA LEU A 86 7.24 -0.64 -1.49
C LEU A 86 8.09 -1.25 -2.60
N ILE A 87 9.43 -1.21 -2.44
CA ILE A 87 10.37 -1.51 -3.51
C ILE A 87 10.26 -2.94 -4.06
N LYS A 88 9.91 -3.91 -3.20
CA LYS A 88 9.76 -5.31 -3.62
C LYS A 88 8.41 -5.63 -4.26
N GLY A 89 7.43 -4.76 -4.07
CA GLY A 89 6.08 -4.93 -4.60
C GLY A 89 5.20 -5.90 -3.81
N LYS A 90 3.91 -5.90 -4.17
CA LYS A 90 2.85 -6.71 -3.54
C LYS A 90 3.12 -8.21 -3.62
N THR A 91 3.63 -8.68 -4.75
CA THR A 91 3.80 -10.11 -5.04
C THR A 91 5.18 -10.66 -4.66
N ALA A 92 5.98 -9.86 -3.94
CA ALA A 92 7.30 -10.29 -3.49
C ALA A 92 7.21 -11.57 -2.62
N GLY A 93 7.97 -12.58 -3.02
CA GLY A 93 7.98 -13.88 -2.32
C GLY A 93 6.76 -14.76 -2.57
N TRP A 94 5.82 -14.37 -3.43
CA TRP A 94 4.69 -15.20 -3.79
C TRP A 94 5.12 -16.44 -4.58
N ASN A 95 4.53 -17.58 -4.24
CA ASN A 95 4.64 -18.81 -5.01
C ASN A 95 3.44 -18.98 -5.95
N LYS A 96 3.35 -20.11 -6.65
CA LYS A 96 2.26 -20.39 -7.59
C LYS A 96 0.89 -20.42 -6.90
N GLU A 97 0.81 -20.98 -5.72
CA GLU A 97 -0.43 -21.11 -4.93
C GLU A 97 -0.96 -19.73 -4.52
N ASP A 98 -0.08 -18.80 -4.15
CA ASP A 98 -0.44 -17.42 -3.80
C ASP A 98 -1.06 -16.70 -5.01
N HIS A 99 -0.47 -16.84 -6.20
CA HIS A 99 -1.00 -16.28 -7.44
C HIS A 99 -2.36 -16.89 -7.82
N VAL A 100 -2.50 -18.20 -7.70
CA VAL A 100 -3.77 -18.90 -7.98
C VAL A 100 -4.86 -18.43 -7.01
N LYS A 101 -4.54 -18.31 -5.72
CA LYS A 101 -5.48 -17.82 -4.70
C LYS A 101 -5.90 -16.37 -4.95
N ALA A 102 -4.97 -15.50 -5.30
CA ALA A 102 -5.25 -14.11 -5.64
C ALA A 102 -6.12 -13.98 -6.90
N GLY A 103 -5.92 -14.83 -7.89
CA GLY A 103 -6.80 -15.02 -9.03
C GLY A 103 -6.70 -13.95 -10.11
N PHE A 104 -5.68 -13.13 -10.12
CA PHE A 104 -5.40 -12.19 -11.22
C PHE A 104 -4.16 -12.61 -12.02
N ARG A 105 -4.08 -12.20 -13.27
CA ARG A 105 -2.94 -12.41 -14.15
C ARG A 105 -2.11 -11.13 -14.22
N MET A 106 -0.80 -11.26 -14.07
CA MET A 106 0.15 -10.15 -14.08
C MET A 106 1.30 -10.51 -15.01
N VAL A 107 1.48 -9.74 -16.08
CA VAL A 107 2.62 -9.93 -16.98
C VAL A 107 3.87 -9.23 -16.44
N PRO A 108 5.08 -9.62 -16.89
CA PRO A 108 6.30 -8.88 -16.55
C PRO A 108 6.17 -7.38 -16.85
N ASN A 109 6.91 -6.56 -16.11
CA ASN A 109 6.86 -5.09 -16.19
C ASN A 109 5.51 -4.46 -15.80
N SER A 110 4.84 -5.09 -14.84
CA SER A 110 3.62 -4.56 -14.21
C SER A 110 3.86 -4.38 -12.71
N PRO A 111 4.61 -3.37 -12.27
CA PRO A 111 4.85 -3.13 -10.86
C PRO A 111 3.55 -2.86 -10.11
N VAL A 112 3.28 -3.67 -9.08
CA VAL A 112 2.14 -3.53 -8.19
C VAL A 112 2.67 -3.28 -6.79
N ARG A 113 2.47 -2.10 -6.25
CA ARG A 113 2.93 -1.75 -4.90
C ARG A 113 2.09 -2.41 -3.83
N LYS A 114 2.72 -2.83 -2.73
CA LYS A 114 2.01 -3.25 -1.52
C LYS A 114 1.10 -2.12 -1.02
N GLY A 115 -0.09 -2.47 -0.54
CA GLY A 115 -1.12 -1.48 -0.19
C GLY A 115 -2.03 -1.11 -1.36
N SER A 116 -1.93 -1.84 -2.49
CA SER A 116 -2.92 -1.83 -3.55
C SER A 116 -3.67 -3.15 -3.61
N PHE A 117 -4.92 -3.14 -4.02
CA PHE A 117 -5.73 -4.34 -4.19
C PHE A 117 -6.01 -4.61 -5.67
N VAL A 118 -5.90 -5.88 -6.05
CA VAL A 118 -6.24 -6.37 -7.38
C VAL A 118 -7.25 -7.50 -7.26
N GLY A 119 -8.42 -7.32 -7.84
CA GLY A 119 -9.51 -8.29 -7.81
C GLY A 119 -9.24 -9.50 -8.71
N LYS A 120 -10.00 -10.57 -8.45
CA LYS A 120 -9.97 -11.80 -9.25
C LYS A 120 -10.33 -11.51 -10.70
N ASN A 121 -9.72 -12.26 -11.61
CA ASN A 121 -9.90 -12.17 -13.07
C ASN A 121 -9.39 -10.89 -13.72
N ALA A 122 -8.79 -9.97 -12.96
CA ALA A 122 -8.08 -8.85 -13.56
C ALA A 122 -6.85 -9.34 -14.35
N VAL A 123 -6.56 -8.65 -15.44
CA VAL A 123 -5.36 -8.91 -16.26
C VAL A 123 -4.55 -7.62 -16.29
N LEU A 124 -3.36 -7.68 -15.69
CA LEU A 124 -2.42 -6.57 -15.64
C LEU A 124 -1.44 -6.70 -16.82
N MET A 125 -1.66 -5.92 -17.84
CA MET A 125 -0.68 -5.68 -18.91
C MET A 125 0.34 -4.65 -18.42
N PRO A 126 1.47 -4.41 -19.13
CA PRO A 126 2.49 -3.50 -18.60
C PRO A 126 1.87 -2.20 -18.07
N CYS A 127 1.89 -2.07 -16.77
CA CYS A 127 1.20 -1.00 -16.03
C CYS A 127 1.87 -0.78 -14.69
N PHE A 128 1.51 0.29 -14.03
CA PHE A 128 1.94 0.58 -12.67
C PHE A 128 0.71 0.79 -11.77
N ILE A 129 0.63 0.00 -10.69
CA ILE A 129 -0.42 0.18 -9.68
C ILE A 129 0.23 0.69 -8.40
N ASN A 130 -0.09 1.92 -8.05
CA ASN A 130 0.46 2.56 -6.87
C ASN A 130 -0.30 2.15 -5.60
N ILE A 131 0.33 2.38 -4.44
CA ILE A 131 -0.29 2.21 -3.13
C ILE A 131 -1.61 2.99 -3.06
N GLY A 132 -2.65 2.35 -2.53
CA GLY A 132 -4.01 2.90 -2.50
C GLY A 132 -4.86 2.59 -3.75
N GLY A 133 -4.26 2.01 -4.80
CA GLY A 133 -5.00 1.55 -5.97
C GLY A 133 -5.97 0.40 -5.63
N TYR A 134 -7.12 0.36 -6.30
CA TYR A 134 -8.10 -0.72 -6.20
C TYR A 134 -8.60 -1.06 -7.60
N VAL A 135 -8.26 -2.24 -8.09
CA VAL A 135 -8.51 -2.74 -9.44
C VAL A 135 -9.48 -3.92 -9.40
#